data_cac0b860df73e941f2789ac0c27106a9
#
_entry.id   cac0b860df73e941f2789ac0c27106a9
#
_cell.length_a   1.000
_cell.length_b   1.000
_cell.length_c   1.000
_cell.angle_alpha   90.00
_cell.angle_beta   90.00
_cell.angle_gamma   90.00
#
_symmetry.space_group_name_H-M   'P 1'
#
loop_
_entity.id
_entity.type
_entity.pdbx_description
1 polymer ?
#
loop_
_entity_poly.entity_id
_entity_poly.type
_entity_poly.pdbx_seq_one_letter_code
_entity_poly.pdbx_strand_id
1 'polypeptide(L)'
;MTGPSGVLDASFIVRYLTGQPAEQAGRARGLIDSNLVLGVTDVGIVESAYVLTSVYGMPREAVVDALVALIQRRNIMVLGAEAEYVLLGLIMCRASGRISFGDAMIWAAARSLGVPAVYTFDERFPSEGVALLSGKNEGM
;
A
#
# COMPACT_ATOMS: atom_id res chain seq x y z
N MET A 1 -21.40 -15.05 -1.72
CA MET A 1 -20.99 -13.68 -2.00
C MET A 1 -19.74 -13.37 -1.22
N THR A 2 -18.72 -12.96 -1.90
CA THR A 2 -17.40 -12.91 -1.30
C THR A 2 -16.75 -11.53 -1.32
N GLY A 3 -17.45 -10.52 -1.81
CA GLY A 3 -16.91 -9.18 -1.82
C GLY A 3 -16.83 -8.57 -0.43
N PRO A 4 -16.03 -7.52 -0.27
CA PRO A 4 -15.95 -6.86 1.03
C PRO A 4 -17.22 -6.11 1.37
N SER A 5 -17.48 -5.98 2.67
CA SER A 5 -18.62 -5.23 3.18
C SER A 5 -18.42 -3.73 3.05
N GLY A 6 -17.17 -3.29 3.00
CA GLY A 6 -16.84 -1.89 2.85
C GLY A 6 -15.36 -1.72 2.60
N VAL A 7 -14.97 -0.49 2.34
CA VAL A 7 -13.57 -0.12 2.05
C VAL A 7 -13.07 0.78 3.17
N LEU A 8 -11.89 0.50 3.67
CA LEU A 8 -11.24 1.33 4.69
C LEU A 8 -10.55 2.51 4.00
N ASP A 9 -10.84 3.72 4.43
CA ASP A 9 -10.03 4.84 3.99
C ASP A 9 -8.83 5.00 4.91
N ALA A 10 -7.95 5.94 4.57
CA ALA A 10 -6.74 6.14 5.34
C ALA A 10 -7.01 6.52 6.78
N SER A 11 -8.10 7.23 7.08
CA SER A 11 -8.38 7.64 8.46
C SER A 11 -8.61 6.43 9.37
N PHE A 12 -9.35 5.42 8.89
CA PHE A 12 -9.55 4.19 9.65
C PHE A 12 -8.25 3.42 9.84
N ILE A 13 -7.45 3.32 8.77
CA ILE A 13 -6.17 2.61 8.81
C ILE A 13 -5.24 3.30 9.82
N VAL A 14 -5.10 4.61 9.72
CA VAL A 14 -4.19 5.38 10.59
C VAL A 14 -4.63 5.31 12.04
N ARG A 15 -5.93 5.46 12.33
CA ARG A 15 -6.42 5.36 13.72
C ARG A 15 -6.19 3.96 14.28
N TYR A 16 -6.43 2.95 13.46
CA TYR A 16 -6.19 1.57 13.89
C TYR A 16 -4.72 1.35 14.24
N LEU A 17 -3.82 1.83 13.40
CA LEU A 17 -2.39 1.58 13.58
C LEU A 17 -1.76 2.46 14.66
N THR A 18 -2.29 3.66 14.89
CA THR A 18 -1.71 4.58 15.88
C THR A 18 -2.40 4.50 17.24
N GLY A 19 -3.63 4.05 17.30
CA GLY A 19 -4.42 4.07 18.52
C GLY A 19 -4.92 5.46 18.91
N GLN A 20 -4.87 6.43 18.02
CA GLN A 20 -5.18 7.84 18.32
C GLN A 20 -6.10 8.44 17.25
N PRO A 21 -7.05 9.26 17.67
CA PRO A 21 -7.52 9.45 19.04
C PRO A 21 -8.27 8.23 19.54
N ALA A 22 -8.29 8.02 20.83
CA ALA A 22 -8.75 6.78 21.46
C ALA A 22 -10.14 6.34 21.02
N GLU A 23 -11.08 7.26 20.92
CA GLU A 23 -12.46 6.93 20.56
C GLU A 23 -12.55 6.41 19.11
N GLN A 24 -11.95 7.12 18.17
CA GLN A 24 -11.97 6.69 16.77
C GLN A 24 -11.13 5.43 16.56
N ALA A 25 -10.01 5.32 17.25
CA ALA A 25 -9.18 4.13 17.19
C ALA A 25 -9.91 2.90 17.70
N GLY A 26 -10.71 3.07 18.76
CA GLY A 26 -11.54 2.00 19.29
C GLY A 26 -12.58 1.52 18.28
N ARG A 27 -13.20 2.47 17.57
CA ARG A 27 -14.17 2.13 16.51
C ARG A 27 -13.50 1.42 15.33
N ALA A 28 -12.33 1.90 14.94
CA ALA A 28 -11.56 1.26 13.86
C ALA A 28 -11.16 -0.17 14.26
N ARG A 29 -10.70 -0.34 15.49
CA ARG A 29 -10.32 -1.66 16.00
C ARG A 29 -11.51 -2.60 16.05
N GLY A 30 -12.67 -2.11 16.51
CA GLY A 30 -13.88 -2.94 16.54
C GLY A 30 -14.28 -3.42 15.17
N LEU A 31 -14.15 -2.58 14.15
CA LEU A 31 -14.48 -2.95 12.78
C LEU A 31 -13.45 -3.91 12.18
N ILE A 32 -12.19 -3.57 12.28
CA ILE A 32 -11.11 -4.34 11.65
C ILE A 32 -10.95 -5.70 12.31
N ASP A 33 -11.20 -5.79 13.62
CA ASP A 33 -11.11 -7.06 14.34
C ASP A 33 -12.41 -7.86 14.29
N SER A 34 -13.42 -7.39 13.57
CA SER A 34 -14.68 -8.10 13.41
C SER A 34 -14.57 -9.22 12.37
N ASN A 35 -15.68 -9.90 12.11
CA ASN A 35 -15.75 -10.93 11.09
C ASN A 35 -16.07 -10.40 9.70
N LEU A 36 -16.26 -9.08 9.58
CA LEU A 36 -16.53 -8.49 8.26
C LEU A 36 -15.29 -8.51 7.39
N VAL A 37 -15.47 -8.77 6.11
CA VAL A 37 -14.41 -8.65 5.13
C VAL A 37 -14.36 -7.20 4.68
N LEU A 38 -13.19 -6.59 4.76
CA LEU A 38 -13.00 -5.16 4.48
C LEU A 38 -11.95 -5.01 3.39
N GLY A 39 -12.19 -4.04 2.50
CA GLY A 39 -11.26 -3.76 1.40
C GLY A 39 -10.29 -2.65 1.73
N VAL A 40 -9.07 -2.78 1.22
CA VAL A 40 -8.09 -1.70 1.23
C VAL A 40 -7.61 -1.47 -0.20
N THR A 41 -7.36 -0.21 -0.54
CA THR A 41 -6.90 0.17 -1.87
C THR A 41 -5.45 0.61 -1.83
N ASP A 42 -4.80 0.61 -2.99
CA ASP A 42 -3.45 1.16 -3.11
C ASP A 42 -3.40 2.64 -2.70
N VAL A 43 -4.40 3.41 -3.09
CA VAL A 43 -4.48 4.82 -2.68
C VAL A 43 -4.57 4.95 -1.16
N GLY A 44 -5.42 4.14 -0.52
CA GLY A 44 -5.54 4.15 0.94
C GLY A 44 -4.24 3.77 1.63
N ILE A 45 -3.51 2.81 1.07
CA ILE A 45 -2.20 2.40 1.59
C ILE A 45 -1.18 3.53 1.47
N VAL A 46 -1.10 4.18 0.31
CA VAL A 46 -0.15 5.28 0.09
C VAL A 46 -0.45 6.46 1.00
N GLU A 47 -1.71 6.85 1.10
CA GLU A 47 -2.11 7.95 1.99
C GLU A 47 -1.81 7.64 3.44
N SER A 48 -2.10 6.41 3.88
CA SER A 48 -1.80 5.98 5.25
C SER A 48 -0.30 6.04 5.52
N ALA A 49 0.51 5.52 4.59
CA ALA A 49 1.95 5.53 4.74
C ALA A 49 2.50 6.96 4.83
N TYR A 50 1.97 7.86 4.01
CA TYR A 50 2.38 9.26 4.03
C TYR A 50 2.07 9.90 5.39
N VAL A 51 0.86 9.72 5.90
CA VAL A 51 0.45 10.30 7.18
C VAL A 51 1.28 9.72 8.33
N LEU A 52 1.46 8.40 8.34
CA LEU A 52 2.22 7.74 9.41
C LEU A 52 3.67 8.20 9.44
N THR A 53 4.30 8.40 8.30
CA THR A 53 5.69 8.86 8.24
C THR A 53 5.81 10.36 8.47
N SER A 54 4.96 11.16 7.80
CA SER A 54 5.12 12.63 7.78
C SER A 54 4.49 13.31 8.99
N VAL A 55 3.33 12.83 9.44
CA VAL A 55 2.60 13.47 10.53
C VAL A 55 2.97 12.84 11.87
N TYR A 56 3.00 11.51 11.92
CA TYR A 56 3.28 10.79 13.15
C TYR A 56 4.77 10.53 13.38
N GLY A 57 5.60 10.74 12.36
CA GLY A 57 7.03 10.54 12.46
C GLY A 57 7.45 9.10 12.69
N MET A 58 6.64 8.14 12.28
CA MET A 58 7.00 6.73 12.44
C MET A 58 8.14 6.37 11.50
N PRO A 59 9.09 5.55 11.96
CA PRO A 59 10.15 5.06 11.08
C PRO A 59 9.57 4.29 9.90
N ARG A 60 10.22 4.39 8.76
CA ARG A 60 9.75 3.78 7.53
C ARG A 60 9.54 2.28 7.67
N GLU A 61 10.49 1.57 8.30
CA GLU A 61 10.36 0.13 8.50
C GLU A 61 9.18 -0.23 9.40
N ALA A 62 8.87 0.61 10.38
CA ALA A 62 7.71 0.37 11.25
C ALA A 62 6.40 0.54 10.47
N VAL A 63 6.35 1.55 9.60
CA VAL A 63 5.17 1.78 8.75
C VAL A 63 4.95 0.61 7.82
N VAL A 64 6.00 0.14 7.15
CA VAL A 64 5.91 -1.00 6.24
C VAL A 64 5.44 -2.24 7.00
N ASP A 65 6.05 -2.53 8.14
CA ASP A 65 5.69 -3.72 8.92
C ASP A 65 4.22 -3.68 9.37
N ALA A 66 3.75 -2.52 9.78
CA ALA A 66 2.36 -2.35 10.22
C ALA A 66 1.37 -2.53 9.06
N LEU A 67 1.67 -1.96 7.90
CA LEU A 67 0.80 -2.10 6.74
C LEU A 67 0.81 -3.52 6.19
N VAL A 68 1.96 -4.18 6.18
CA VAL A 68 2.06 -5.58 5.78
C VAL A 68 1.22 -6.45 6.71
N ALA A 69 1.32 -6.25 8.01
CA ALA A 69 0.53 -7.01 8.98
C ALA A 69 -0.98 -6.80 8.77
N LEU A 70 -1.40 -5.58 8.49
CA LEU A 70 -2.80 -5.28 8.23
C LEU A 70 -3.30 -6.02 6.98
N ILE A 71 -2.54 -5.94 5.89
CA ILE A 71 -2.92 -6.54 4.61
C ILE A 71 -2.99 -8.07 4.71
N GLN A 72 -2.17 -8.66 5.56
CA GLN A 72 -2.14 -10.11 5.73
C GLN A 72 -3.25 -10.65 6.64
N ARG A 73 -4.09 -9.79 7.22
CA ARG A 73 -5.22 -10.26 8.01
C ARG A 73 -6.21 -10.99 7.12
N ARG A 74 -6.82 -12.05 7.68
CA ARG A 74 -7.73 -12.92 6.91
C ARG A 74 -8.95 -12.18 6.39
N ASN A 75 -9.38 -11.13 7.07
CA ASN A 75 -10.57 -10.39 6.69
C ASN A 75 -10.26 -9.10 5.92
N ILE A 76 -9.02 -8.90 5.50
CA ILE A 76 -8.64 -7.74 4.69
C ILE A 76 -8.38 -8.20 3.26
N MET A 77 -9.04 -7.53 2.31
CA MET A 77 -8.92 -7.83 0.90
C MET A 77 -8.31 -6.63 0.18
N VAL A 78 -7.23 -6.85 -0.55
CA VAL A 78 -6.63 -5.78 -1.37
C VAL A 78 -7.46 -5.63 -2.64
N LEU A 79 -7.83 -4.39 -2.95
CA LEU A 79 -8.62 -4.06 -4.12
C LEU A 79 -7.77 -3.30 -5.13
N GLY A 80 -7.99 -3.58 -6.41
CA GLY A 80 -7.33 -2.85 -7.50
C GLY A 80 -5.95 -3.35 -7.89
N ALA A 81 -5.36 -4.25 -7.11
CA ALA A 81 -4.07 -4.87 -7.41
C ALA A 81 -4.03 -6.21 -6.70
N GLU A 82 -3.09 -7.07 -7.08
CA GLU A 82 -2.91 -8.34 -6.40
C GLU A 82 -2.13 -8.14 -5.11
N ALA A 83 -2.62 -8.75 -4.04
CA ALA A 83 -2.04 -8.58 -2.71
C ALA A 83 -0.55 -8.92 -2.66
N GLU A 84 -0.13 -9.97 -3.39
CA GLU A 84 1.28 -10.36 -3.37
C GLU A 84 2.20 -9.24 -3.89
N TYR A 85 1.77 -8.51 -4.93
CA TYR A 85 2.59 -7.43 -5.48
C TYR A 85 2.54 -6.18 -4.60
N VAL A 86 1.40 -5.93 -3.95
CA VAL A 86 1.30 -4.85 -2.97
C VAL A 86 2.26 -5.12 -1.80
N LEU A 87 2.28 -6.35 -1.32
CA LEU A 87 3.20 -6.74 -0.23
C LEU A 87 4.66 -6.60 -0.65
N LEU A 88 5.01 -7.09 -1.84
CA LEU A 88 6.38 -6.95 -2.35
C LEU A 88 6.78 -5.49 -2.51
N GLY A 89 5.87 -4.66 -3.04
CA GLY A 89 6.11 -3.23 -3.18
C GLY A 89 6.37 -2.54 -1.84
N LEU A 90 5.58 -2.88 -0.83
CA LEU A 90 5.79 -2.34 0.51
C LEU A 90 7.14 -2.76 1.09
N ILE A 91 7.51 -4.02 0.89
CA ILE A 91 8.80 -4.53 1.37
C ILE A 91 9.96 -3.80 0.71
N MET A 92 9.85 -3.47 -0.58
CA MET A 92 10.87 -2.67 -1.25
C MET A 92 11.07 -1.30 -0.60
N CYS A 93 10.02 -0.73 -0.01
CA CYS A 93 10.08 0.57 0.64
C CYS A 93 10.72 0.51 2.02
N ARG A 94 10.94 -0.68 2.57
CA ARG A 94 11.33 -0.85 3.96
C ARG A 94 12.76 -0.37 4.24
N ALA A 95 13.67 -0.67 3.33
CA ALA A 95 15.09 -0.48 3.59
C ALA A 95 15.53 0.99 3.55
N SER A 96 14.89 1.81 2.73
CA SER A 96 15.31 3.21 2.57
C SER A 96 14.23 4.01 1.85
N GLY A 97 14.38 5.33 1.87
CA GLY A 97 13.51 6.23 1.13
C GLY A 97 13.75 6.26 -0.38
N ARG A 98 14.56 5.35 -0.89
CA ARG A 98 14.89 5.31 -2.31
C ARG A 98 13.66 5.07 -3.19
N ILE A 99 12.78 4.17 -2.74
CA ILE A 99 11.53 3.88 -3.43
C ILE A 99 10.39 4.47 -2.62
N SER A 100 9.60 5.35 -3.22
CA SER A 100 8.46 5.94 -2.56
C SER A 100 7.31 4.94 -2.48
N PHE A 101 6.41 5.13 -1.52
CA PHE A 101 5.23 4.28 -1.41
C PHE A 101 4.36 4.38 -2.66
N GLY A 102 4.25 5.58 -3.24
CA GLY A 102 3.50 5.78 -4.47
C GLY A 102 4.09 5.00 -5.64
N ASP A 103 5.41 5.06 -5.82
CA ASP A 103 6.08 4.33 -6.90
C ASP A 103 5.95 2.82 -6.71
N ALA A 104 6.04 2.34 -5.47
CA ALA A 104 5.85 0.92 -5.18
C ALA A 104 4.45 0.47 -5.58
N MET A 105 3.43 1.29 -5.39
CA MET A 105 2.06 0.92 -5.74
C MET A 105 1.82 1.01 -7.24
N ILE A 106 2.46 1.93 -7.95
CA ILE A 106 2.43 1.96 -9.42
C ILE A 106 3.08 0.68 -9.97
N TRP A 107 4.22 0.29 -9.41
CA TRP A 107 4.89 -0.96 -9.77
C TRP A 107 3.97 -2.17 -9.52
N ALA A 108 3.33 -2.21 -8.37
CA ALA A 108 2.44 -3.31 -8.01
C ALA A 108 1.26 -3.42 -8.99
N ALA A 109 0.72 -2.29 -9.44
CA ALA A 109 -0.35 -2.28 -10.43
C ALA A 109 0.14 -2.85 -11.77
N ALA A 110 1.31 -2.43 -12.23
CA ALA A 110 1.88 -2.95 -13.47
C ALA A 110 2.10 -4.46 -13.39
N ARG A 111 2.67 -4.93 -12.28
CA ARG A 111 2.90 -6.36 -12.09
C ARG A 111 1.59 -7.14 -12.01
N SER A 112 0.59 -6.59 -11.33
CA SER A 112 -0.73 -7.25 -11.17
C SER A 112 -1.44 -7.43 -12.51
N LEU A 113 -1.26 -6.49 -13.42
CA LEU A 113 -1.93 -6.52 -14.72
C LEU A 113 -1.07 -7.12 -15.83
N GLY A 114 0.16 -7.52 -15.50
CA GLY A 114 1.07 -8.06 -16.51
C GLY A 114 1.54 -7.05 -17.54
N VAL A 115 1.57 -5.77 -17.16
CA VAL A 115 2.05 -4.70 -18.03
C VAL A 115 3.57 -4.74 -18.07
N PRO A 116 4.20 -4.78 -19.26
CA PRO A 116 5.64 -5.06 -19.35
C PRO A 116 6.55 -3.87 -19.03
N ALA A 117 6.03 -2.65 -19.02
CA ALA A 117 6.89 -1.48 -18.91
C ALA A 117 6.24 -0.39 -18.07
N VAL A 118 7.08 0.43 -17.45
CA VAL A 118 6.67 1.66 -16.77
C VAL A 118 7.45 2.81 -17.40
N TYR A 119 6.74 3.85 -17.80
CA TYR A 119 7.36 5.07 -18.29
C TYR A 119 7.66 5.97 -17.10
N THR A 120 8.92 6.25 -16.87
CA THR A 120 9.36 7.05 -15.73
C THR A 120 10.67 7.75 -16.07
N PHE A 121 10.88 8.91 -15.48
CA PHE A 121 12.16 9.61 -15.54
C PHE A 121 13.02 9.34 -14.31
N ASP A 122 12.48 8.58 -13.35
CA ASP A 122 13.20 8.25 -12.12
C ASP A 122 13.92 6.92 -12.28
N GLU A 123 15.26 6.97 -12.35
CA GLU A 123 16.07 5.76 -12.49
C GLU A 123 16.02 4.87 -11.25
N ARG A 124 15.49 5.37 -10.14
CA ARG A 124 15.34 4.60 -8.90
C ARG A 124 14.00 3.91 -8.79
N PHE A 125 13.12 4.07 -9.79
CA PHE A 125 11.85 3.36 -9.81
C PHE A 125 12.10 1.85 -9.75
N PRO A 126 11.27 1.07 -9.03
CA PRO A 126 11.47 -0.38 -8.94
C PRO A 126 11.33 -1.04 -10.32
N SER A 127 12.33 -1.83 -10.69
CA SER A 127 12.42 -2.41 -12.04
C SER A 127 12.18 -3.91 -12.08
N GLU A 128 11.86 -4.54 -10.97
CA GLU A 128 11.67 -5.99 -10.97
C GLU A 128 10.46 -6.39 -11.78
N GLY A 129 10.71 -7.15 -12.86
CA GLY A 129 9.65 -7.65 -13.72
C GLY A 129 9.03 -6.62 -14.65
N VAL A 130 9.57 -5.41 -14.71
CA VAL A 130 9.12 -4.38 -15.67
C VAL A 130 10.33 -3.70 -16.27
N ALA A 131 10.17 -3.23 -17.52
CA ALA A 131 11.18 -2.39 -18.15
C ALA A 131 10.90 -0.93 -17.78
N LEU A 132 11.95 -0.18 -17.44
CA LEU A 132 11.81 1.25 -17.19
C LEU A 132 12.16 1.98 -18.48
N LEU A 133 11.25 2.76 -18.98
CA LEU A 133 11.39 3.48 -20.24
C LEU A 133 11.19 4.98 -20.01
N SER A 134 11.92 5.78 -20.78
CA SER A 134 11.83 7.24 -20.65
C SER A 134 11.13 7.91 -21.84
N GLY A 135 10.64 7.11 -22.77
CA GLY A 135 10.00 7.65 -23.97
C GLY A 135 10.98 8.02 -25.07
N LYS A 136 12.26 7.77 -24.86
CA LYS A 136 13.31 8.15 -25.81
C LYS A 136 13.54 6.98 -26.77
N ASN A 137 12.91 7.05 -27.96
CA ASN A 137 13.01 6.04 -29.00
C ASN A 137 12.44 4.67 -28.62
N GLU A 138 11.78 4.58 -27.49
CA GLU A 138 11.16 3.34 -27.07
C GLU A 138 9.77 3.19 -27.71
N GLY A 139 9.40 1.97 -28.06
CA GLY A 139 8.10 1.69 -28.62
C GLY A 139 7.98 1.99 -30.11
N MET A 140 9.07 2.25 -30.75
CA MET A 140 9.11 2.59 -32.17
C MET A 140 9.17 1.31 -33.05
#